data_dd7b862a27e5b0d5db77f5d0b7b72449
#
_entry.id   dd7b862a27e5b0d5db77f5d0b7b72449
#
_cell.length_a   1.000
_cell.length_b   1.000
_cell.length_c   1.000
_cell.angle_alpha   90.00
_cell.angle_beta   90.00
_cell.angle_gamma   90.00
#
_symmetry.space_group_name_H-M   'P 1'
#
loop_
_entity.id
_entity.type
_entity.pdbx_description
1 polymer ?
#
loop_
_entity_poly.entity_id
_entity_poly.type
_entity_poly.pdbx_seq_one_letter_code
_entity_poly.pdbx_strand_id
1 'polypeptide(L)'
;MDIHRIHVLRQRGGDVDGLPREVVVKDRESKMRKYLCWLDGPWRGKLAMAARPRGGDWLRDDMASWKRAGIDTVLSLLTPDEERDLDLRDEAGEAKAQGMGFGSFPVPDRQVPRSEAEWAEVLEKVTRALSEGKNVVVHCRQGIGRSGLVAACLLVRRGMSPGAAVELVSAERGVSVPETSEQRDWIDQYAVALASTK
;
A
#
# COMPACT_ATOMS: atom_id res chain seq x y z
N MET A 1 15.32 -36.51 7.36
CA MET A 1 14.74 -37.06 8.59
C MET A 1 14.67 -35.91 9.58
N ASP A 2 13.63 -35.30 10.00
CA ASP A 2 12.20 -35.57 9.88
C ASP A 2 11.44 -34.23 9.94
N ILE A 3 10.72 -33.95 8.89
CA ILE A 3 9.75 -32.83 8.85
C ILE A 3 8.41 -33.48 9.14
N HIS A 4 8.01 -33.62 10.40
CA HIS A 4 6.62 -33.96 10.68
C HIS A 4 6.21 -33.58 12.10
N ARG A 5 5.08 -32.94 12.15
CA ARG A 5 4.12 -32.73 13.23
C ARG A 5 4.15 -31.42 13.97
N ILE A 6 3.47 -30.43 13.35
CA ILE A 6 2.49 -29.70 14.13
C ILE A 6 1.13 -29.94 13.47
N HIS A 7 0.55 -31.06 13.84
CA HIS A 7 -0.87 -31.32 13.66
C HIS A 7 -1.51 -31.32 15.04
N VAL A 8 -2.69 -30.78 15.12
CA VAL A 8 -3.65 -30.84 16.23
C VAL A 8 -3.46 -29.78 17.30
N LEU A 9 -4.31 -28.75 17.25
CA LEU A 9 -5.33 -28.60 18.30
C LEU A 9 -6.45 -27.68 17.76
N ARG A 10 -7.37 -28.31 17.07
CA ARG A 10 -8.70 -27.77 16.87
C ARG A 10 -9.59 -28.47 17.88
N GLN A 11 -9.79 -27.85 19.05
CA GLN A 11 -10.98 -28.12 19.86
C GLN A 11 -11.19 -27.02 20.91
N ARG A 12 -12.38 -26.44 20.85
CA ARG A 12 -13.19 -25.84 21.91
C ARG A 12 -12.71 -24.52 22.52
N GLY A 13 -13.54 -23.50 22.34
CA GLY A 13 -13.72 -22.29 23.13
C GLY A 13 -12.95 -22.25 24.45
N GLY A 14 -11.77 -21.65 24.42
CA GLY A 14 -10.99 -21.35 25.58
C GLY A 14 -10.43 -19.93 25.41
N ASP A 15 -10.54 -19.15 26.45
CA ASP A 15 -10.01 -17.80 26.57
C ASP A 15 -8.62 -17.68 25.98
N VAL A 16 -8.40 -16.61 25.19
CA VAL A 16 -7.09 -16.24 24.64
C VAL A 16 -6.09 -15.72 25.71
N ASP A 17 -6.46 -15.76 26.97
CA ASP A 17 -5.67 -15.22 28.10
C ASP A 17 -4.49 -16.13 28.54
N GLY A 18 -4.28 -17.26 27.86
CA GLY A 18 -3.22 -18.23 28.24
C GLY A 18 -2.04 -18.35 27.26
N LEU A 19 -2.01 -17.62 26.14
CA LEU A 19 -0.91 -17.71 25.19
C LEU A 19 0.23 -16.74 25.57
N PRO A 20 1.51 -17.18 25.48
CA PRO A 20 2.64 -16.28 25.68
C PRO A 20 2.52 -15.04 24.79
N ARG A 21 2.79 -13.86 25.34
CA ARG A 21 2.73 -12.57 24.60
C ARG A 21 3.48 -12.63 23.27
N GLU A 22 4.59 -13.35 23.20
CA GLU A 22 5.37 -13.55 21.97
C GLU A 22 4.62 -14.29 20.85
N VAL A 23 3.79 -15.28 21.21
CA VAL A 23 2.99 -16.04 20.23
C VAL A 23 1.86 -15.18 19.68
N VAL A 24 1.22 -14.40 20.54
CA VAL A 24 0.16 -13.46 20.14
C VAL A 24 0.72 -12.34 19.25
N VAL A 25 1.92 -11.84 19.55
CA VAL A 25 2.60 -10.81 18.74
C VAL A 25 2.99 -11.38 17.38
N LYS A 26 3.59 -12.57 17.31
CA LYS A 26 3.96 -13.22 16.04
C LYS A 26 2.75 -13.52 15.15
N ASP A 27 1.63 -13.94 15.72
CA ASP A 27 0.40 -14.19 14.95
C ASP A 27 -0.23 -12.87 14.43
N ARG A 28 -0.18 -11.81 15.22
CA ARG A 28 -0.59 -10.46 14.78
C ARG A 28 0.32 -9.90 13.68
N GLU A 29 1.62 -10.05 13.81
CA GLU A 29 2.59 -9.62 12.79
C GLU A 29 2.44 -10.42 11.49
N SER A 30 2.21 -11.72 11.57
CA SER A 30 1.92 -12.58 10.42
C SER A 30 0.61 -12.19 9.74
N LYS A 31 -0.44 -11.88 10.50
CA LYS A 31 -1.71 -11.36 9.95
C LYS A 31 -1.55 -9.99 9.31
N MET A 32 -0.78 -9.11 9.93
CA MET A 32 -0.56 -7.75 9.38
C MET A 32 0.26 -7.74 8.10
N ARG A 33 1.26 -8.62 7.96
CA ARG A 33 1.97 -8.82 6.68
C ARG A 33 1.03 -9.24 5.56
N LYS A 34 -0.09 -9.87 5.87
CA LYS A 34 -1.12 -10.31 4.92
C LYS A 34 -1.97 -9.12 4.37
N TYR A 35 -1.96 -7.96 5.05
CA TYR A 35 -2.69 -6.76 4.63
C TYR A 35 -1.83 -5.76 3.85
N LEU A 36 -0.48 -5.87 3.93
CA LEU A 36 0.47 -5.10 3.13
C LEU A 36 0.94 -5.97 1.96
N CYS A 37 0.53 -5.62 0.77
CA CYS A 37 1.04 -6.25 -0.45
C CYS A 37 2.36 -5.56 -0.81
N TRP A 38 3.46 -6.21 -0.51
CA TRP A 38 4.79 -5.72 -0.82
C TRP A 38 5.13 -5.95 -2.28
N LEU A 39 5.68 -4.93 -2.91
CA LEU A 39 6.16 -4.96 -4.28
C LEU A 39 7.65 -4.70 -4.29
N ASP A 40 8.41 -5.69 -4.73
CA ASP A 40 9.83 -5.51 -4.99
C ASP A 40 10.03 -4.78 -6.32
N GLY A 41 10.90 -3.78 -6.32
CA GLY A 41 11.15 -2.95 -7.49
C GLY A 41 12.60 -2.45 -7.55
N PRO A 42 12.98 -1.73 -8.62
CA PRO A 42 14.35 -1.26 -8.85
C PRO A 42 14.69 -0.02 -8.00
N TRP A 43 14.44 -0.09 -6.70
CA TRP A 43 14.75 0.94 -5.69
C TRP A 43 15.32 0.30 -4.43
N ARG A 44 15.88 1.12 -3.52
CA ARG A 44 16.53 0.64 -2.29
C ARG A 44 15.54 0.31 -1.18
N GLY A 45 14.46 1.08 -1.08
CA GLY A 45 13.35 0.83 -0.16
C GLY A 45 12.36 -0.16 -0.74
N LYS A 46 11.19 -0.29 -0.12
CA LYS A 46 10.11 -1.17 -0.56
C LYS A 46 8.81 -0.40 -0.72
N LEU A 47 8.06 -0.73 -1.76
CA LEU A 47 6.69 -0.25 -1.94
C LEU A 47 5.71 -1.28 -1.38
N ALA A 48 4.71 -0.81 -0.66
CA ALA A 48 3.57 -1.63 -0.25
C ALA A 48 2.27 -1.03 -0.78
N MET A 49 1.36 -1.88 -1.20
CA MET A 49 -0.03 -1.50 -1.45
C MET A 49 -0.91 -2.02 -0.32
N ALA A 50 -1.87 -1.22 0.11
CA ALA A 50 -2.78 -1.61 1.17
C ALA A 50 -4.21 -1.14 0.91
N ALA A 51 -5.18 -1.84 1.51
CA ALA A 51 -6.47 -1.23 1.80
C ALA A 51 -6.28 -0.12 2.84
N ARG A 52 -7.25 0.79 2.93
CA ARG A 52 -7.24 1.81 3.97
C ARG A 52 -7.07 1.22 5.37
N PRO A 53 -6.49 1.93 6.31
CA PRO A 53 -6.52 1.55 7.70
C PRO A 53 -7.96 1.61 8.24
N ARG A 54 -8.21 1.02 9.37
CA ARG A 54 -9.46 1.20 10.10
C ARG A 54 -9.49 2.59 10.71
N GLY A 55 -10.63 3.25 10.63
CA GLY A 55 -10.83 4.58 11.21
C GLY A 55 -11.16 4.57 12.70
N GLY A 56 -11.40 5.75 13.25
CA GLY A 56 -11.77 5.95 14.65
C GLY A 56 -10.74 5.38 15.62
N ASP A 57 -11.22 4.72 16.66
CA ASP A 57 -10.40 4.19 17.77
C ASP A 57 -9.30 3.20 17.30
N TRP A 58 -9.45 2.60 16.11
CA TRP A 58 -8.50 1.62 15.57
C TRP A 58 -7.37 2.24 14.78
N LEU A 59 -7.48 3.50 14.40
CA LEU A 59 -6.53 4.16 13.50
C LEU A 59 -5.12 4.18 14.06
N ARG A 60 -4.98 4.55 15.34
CA ARG A 60 -3.69 4.53 16.05
C ARG A 60 -3.02 3.16 16.02
N ASP A 61 -3.79 2.10 16.27
CA ASP A 61 -3.26 0.73 16.29
C ASP A 61 -2.80 0.28 14.91
N ASP A 62 -3.54 0.67 13.85
CA ASP A 62 -3.18 0.36 12.48
C ASP A 62 -1.92 1.12 12.05
N MET A 63 -1.80 2.42 12.38
CA MET A 63 -0.58 3.20 12.12
C MET A 63 0.63 2.63 12.87
N ALA A 64 0.47 2.29 14.15
CA ALA A 64 1.52 1.63 14.91
C ALA A 64 1.92 0.28 14.31
N SER A 65 0.97 -0.45 13.75
CA SER A 65 1.23 -1.72 13.07
C SER A 65 1.98 -1.54 11.77
N TRP A 66 1.64 -0.53 10.95
CA TRP A 66 2.39 -0.21 9.74
C TRP A 66 3.82 0.22 10.08
N LYS A 67 4.01 1.02 11.13
CA LYS A 67 5.36 1.38 11.60
C LYS A 67 6.17 0.15 12.02
N ARG A 68 5.58 -0.78 12.79
CA ARG A 68 6.23 -2.05 13.15
C ARG A 68 6.56 -2.93 11.95
N ALA A 69 5.74 -2.86 10.87
CA ALA A 69 6.03 -3.54 9.61
C ALA A 69 7.16 -2.88 8.80
N GLY A 70 7.69 -1.76 9.29
CA GLY A 70 8.82 -1.04 8.67
C GLY A 70 8.41 0.05 7.70
N ILE A 71 7.15 0.50 7.70
CA ILE A 71 6.72 1.63 6.86
C ILE A 71 7.32 2.94 7.41
N ASP A 72 7.86 3.74 6.51
CA ASP A 72 8.42 5.07 6.80
C ASP A 72 7.55 6.21 6.30
N THR A 73 6.74 5.95 5.27
CA THR A 73 5.88 6.98 4.66
C THR A 73 4.56 6.36 4.19
N VAL A 74 3.48 7.06 4.45
CA VAL A 74 2.12 6.72 3.99
C VAL A 74 1.72 7.68 2.89
N LEU A 75 1.19 7.17 1.78
CA LEU A 75 0.51 7.93 0.74
C LEU A 75 -0.96 7.50 0.70
N SER A 76 -1.85 8.40 1.12
CA SER A 76 -3.30 8.23 1.00
C SER A 76 -3.79 8.74 -0.34
N LEU A 77 -4.64 7.96 -1.01
CA LEU A 77 -5.31 8.34 -2.26
C LEU A 77 -6.81 8.59 -2.03
N LEU A 78 -7.23 8.65 -0.78
CA LEU A 78 -8.62 8.92 -0.43
C LEU A 78 -8.99 10.37 -0.67
N THR A 79 -10.24 10.60 -1.07
CA THR A 79 -10.81 11.94 -1.13
C THR A 79 -11.19 12.42 0.28
N PRO A 80 -11.31 13.75 0.50
CA PRO A 80 -11.75 14.28 1.80
C PRO A 80 -13.12 13.75 2.26
N ASP A 81 -14.00 13.44 1.31
CA ASP A 81 -15.30 12.82 1.63
C ASP A 81 -15.14 11.38 2.10
N GLU A 82 -14.28 10.59 1.42
CA GLU A 82 -13.94 9.24 1.87
C GLU A 82 -13.25 9.24 3.25
N GLU A 83 -12.32 10.16 3.50
CA GLU A 83 -11.67 10.31 4.81
C GLU A 83 -12.69 10.57 5.92
N ARG A 84 -13.66 11.43 5.65
CA ARG A 84 -14.75 11.71 6.59
C ARG A 84 -15.64 10.50 6.84
N ASP A 85 -16.10 9.86 5.76
CA ASP A 85 -17.04 8.74 5.83
C ASP A 85 -16.42 7.47 6.44
N LEU A 86 -15.09 7.36 6.37
CA LEU A 86 -14.31 6.24 6.89
C LEU A 86 -13.67 6.54 8.25
N ASP A 87 -13.93 7.71 8.83
CA ASP A 87 -13.36 8.19 10.09
C ASP A 87 -11.82 8.20 10.11
N LEU A 88 -11.24 8.73 9.02
CA LEU A 88 -9.80 8.77 8.75
C LEU A 88 -9.22 10.19 8.74
N ARG A 89 -9.96 11.20 9.20
CA ARG A 89 -9.48 12.60 9.19
C ARG A 89 -8.18 12.82 9.95
N ASP A 90 -7.94 12.02 10.96
CA ASP A 90 -6.75 12.11 11.81
C ASP A 90 -5.58 11.22 11.33
N GLU A 91 -5.70 10.59 10.14
CA GLU A 91 -4.69 9.66 9.63
C GLU A 91 -3.29 10.30 9.54
N ALA A 92 -3.20 11.53 9.05
CA ALA A 92 -1.94 12.27 8.98
C ALA A 92 -1.32 12.51 10.36
N GLY A 93 -2.16 12.84 11.36
CA GLY A 93 -1.74 13.04 12.75
C GLY A 93 -1.22 11.75 13.39
N GLU A 94 -1.95 10.66 13.22
CA GLU A 94 -1.58 9.36 13.78
C GLU A 94 -0.35 8.75 13.09
N ALA A 95 -0.20 8.89 11.77
CA ALA A 95 1.01 8.51 11.06
C ALA A 95 2.24 9.27 11.59
N LYS A 96 2.13 10.59 11.74
CA LYS A 96 3.18 11.45 12.29
C LYS A 96 3.51 11.09 13.75
N ALA A 97 2.51 10.80 14.58
CA ALA A 97 2.71 10.37 15.97
C ALA A 97 3.50 9.06 16.07
N GLN A 98 3.42 8.19 15.04
CA GLN A 98 4.25 6.98 14.93
C GLN A 98 5.61 7.23 14.25
N GLY A 99 5.98 8.48 13.94
CA GLY A 99 7.23 8.82 13.27
C GLY A 99 7.27 8.42 11.79
N MET A 100 6.11 8.37 11.13
CA MET A 100 5.99 8.17 9.68
C MET A 100 5.72 9.50 8.97
N GLY A 101 6.25 9.63 7.75
CA GLY A 101 5.81 10.67 6.83
C GLY A 101 4.39 10.39 6.33
N PHE A 102 3.67 11.44 5.97
CA PHE A 102 2.33 11.32 5.37
C PHE A 102 2.20 12.25 4.17
N GLY A 103 1.61 11.73 3.11
CA GLY A 103 1.19 12.47 1.94
C GLY A 103 -0.24 12.11 1.57
N SER A 104 -0.99 13.08 1.06
CA SER A 104 -2.33 12.87 0.51
C SER A 104 -2.36 13.33 -0.94
N PHE A 105 -2.91 12.50 -1.80
CA PHE A 105 -3.18 12.82 -3.20
C PHE A 105 -4.55 12.25 -3.59
N PRO A 106 -5.61 13.03 -3.41
CA PRO A 106 -6.96 12.54 -3.62
C PRO A 106 -7.24 12.16 -5.07
N VAL A 107 -7.63 10.92 -5.29
CA VAL A 107 -8.15 10.42 -6.57
C VAL A 107 -9.54 9.84 -6.30
N PRO A 108 -10.60 10.31 -6.99
CA PRO A 108 -11.93 9.75 -6.79
C PRO A 108 -11.95 8.25 -7.08
N ASP A 109 -12.83 7.53 -6.38
CA ASP A 109 -12.88 6.08 -6.51
C ASP A 109 -13.13 5.63 -7.95
N ARG A 110 -12.37 4.63 -8.39
CA ARG A 110 -12.37 4.08 -9.75
C ARG A 110 -12.01 5.06 -10.87
N GLN A 111 -11.53 6.26 -10.54
CA GLN A 111 -11.11 7.27 -11.51
C GLN A 111 -9.58 7.37 -11.61
N VAL A 112 -9.12 8.28 -12.46
CA VAL A 112 -7.72 8.63 -12.68
C VAL A 112 -7.41 10.01 -12.05
N PRO A 113 -6.13 10.36 -11.88
CA PRO A 113 -5.73 11.71 -11.46
C PRO A 113 -6.27 12.81 -12.39
N ARG A 114 -6.61 13.96 -11.82
CA ARG A 114 -7.13 15.09 -12.60
C ARG A 114 -6.05 15.92 -13.26
N SER A 115 -4.83 15.87 -12.74
CA SER A 115 -3.69 16.67 -13.19
C SER A 115 -2.47 15.78 -13.39
N GLU A 116 -2.00 15.70 -14.63
CA GLU A 116 -0.77 14.96 -14.96
C GLU A 116 0.47 15.57 -14.27
N ALA A 117 0.53 16.90 -14.14
CA ALA A 117 1.64 17.58 -13.50
C ALA A 117 1.72 17.24 -12.00
N GLU A 118 0.59 17.35 -11.28
CA GLU A 118 0.53 16.99 -9.86
C GLU A 118 0.80 15.50 -9.65
N TRP A 119 0.30 14.64 -10.55
CA TRP A 119 0.59 13.21 -10.54
C TRP A 119 2.09 12.93 -10.66
N ALA A 120 2.75 13.59 -11.62
CA ALA A 120 4.17 13.45 -11.82
C ALA A 120 4.99 13.88 -10.58
N GLU A 121 4.57 14.95 -9.89
CA GLU A 121 5.19 15.42 -8.64
C GLU A 121 5.04 14.41 -7.50
N VAL A 122 3.85 13.80 -7.35
CA VAL A 122 3.62 12.78 -6.33
C VAL A 122 4.48 11.55 -6.59
N LEU A 123 4.51 11.06 -7.83
CA LEU A 123 5.34 9.93 -8.22
C LEU A 123 6.83 10.23 -8.02
N GLU A 124 7.28 11.47 -8.27
CA GLU A 124 8.65 11.90 -8.01
C GLU A 124 9.00 11.83 -6.52
N LYS A 125 8.11 12.34 -5.65
CA LYS A 125 8.28 12.29 -4.18
C LYS A 125 8.39 10.85 -3.68
N VAL A 126 7.50 9.95 -4.17
CA VAL A 126 7.54 8.53 -3.81
C VAL A 126 8.80 7.86 -4.34
N THR A 127 9.18 8.12 -5.60
CA THR A 127 10.42 7.58 -6.21
C THR A 127 11.65 7.99 -5.40
N ARG A 128 11.72 9.24 -4.96
CA ARG A 128 12.81 9.74 -4.13
C ARG A 128 12.87 9.03 -2.79
N ALA A 129 11.75 8.91 -2.08
CA ALA A 129 11.69 8.20 -0.81
C ALA A 129 12.16 6.74 -0.94
N LEU A 130 11.67 6.02 -1.96
CA LEU A 130 12.10 4.66 -2.25
C LEU A 130 13.60 4.57 -2.60
N SER A 131 14.12 5.53 -3.36
CA SER A 131 15.56 5.59 -3.72
C SER A 131 16.45 5.89 -2.51
N GLU A 132 15.96 6.64 -1.53
CA GLU A 132 16.60 6.88 -0.23
C GLU A 132 16.54 5.66 0.71
N GLY A 133 15.91 4.58 0.31
CA GLY A 133 15.77 3.35 1.10
C GLY A 133 14.59 3.36 2.06
N LYS A 134 13.68 4.32 1.94
CA LYS A 134 12.44 4.36 2.74
C LYS A 134 11.40 3.41 2.20
N ASN A 135 10.67 2.78 3.09
CA ASN A 135 9.53 1.95 2.75
C ASN A 135 8.26 2.81 2.70
N VAL A 136 7.56 2.76 1.57
CA VAL A 136 6.36 3.55 1.34
C VAL A 136 5.16 2.63 1.23
N VAL A 137 4.09 2.92 1.97
CA VAL A 137 2.78 2.31 1.73
C VAL A 137 1.90 3.29 0.96
N VAL A 138 1.28 2.78 -0.09
CA VAL A 138 0.24 3.50 -0.84
C VAL A 138 -1.08 2.81 -0.58
N HIS A 139 -2.06 3.54 -0.11
CA HIS A 139 -3.38 2.98 0.09
C HIS A 139 -4.48 3.80 -0.60
N CYS A 140 -5.55 3.12 -0.89
CA CYS A 140 -6.84 3.69 -1.26
C CYS A 140 -7.93 2.96 -0.47
N ARG A 141 -9.16 2.91 -0.93
CA ARG A 141 -10.22 2.22 -0.19
C ARG A 141 -9.96 0.71 -0.04
N GLN A 142 -9.57 0.03 -1.11
CA GLN A 142 -9.37 -1.42 -1.15
C GLN A 142 -7.92 -1.86 -1.46
N GLY A 143 -7.05 -0.93 -1.82
CA GLY A 143 -5.67 -1.23 -2.19
C GLY A 143 -5.54 -1.96 -3.52
N ILE A 144 -6.44 -1.71 -4.49
CA ILE A 144 -6.49 -2.38 -5.79
C ILE A 144 -6.34 -1.36 -6.93
N GLY A 145 -7.39 -0.57 -7.24
CA GLY A 145 -7.42 0.30 -8.40
C GLY A 145 -6.41 1.44 -8.32
N ARG A 146 -6.69 2.43 -7.48
CA ARG A 146 -5.86 3.64 -7.33
C ARG A 146 -4.44 3.33 -6.84
N SER A 147 -4.29 2.42 -5.87
CA SER A 147 -2.98 2.00 -5.38
C SER A 147 -2.19 1.23 -6.43
N GLY A 148 -2.88 0.38 -7.21
CA GLY A 148 -2.28 -0.34 -8.34
C GLY A 148 -1.84 0.61 -9.46
N LEU A 149 -2.61 1.67 -9.72
CA LEU A 149 -2.24 2.73 -10.66
C LEU A 149 -0.92 3.40 -10.27
N VAL A 150 -0.76 3.78 -8.98
CA VAL A 150 0.51 4.33 -8.47
C VAL A 150 1.65 3.33 -8.65
N ALA A 151 1.46 2.10 -8.23
CA ALA A 151 2.51 1.07 -8.29
C ALA A 151 2.97 0.80 -9.72
N ALA A 152 2.03 0.66 -10.67
CA ALA A 152 2.36 0.46 -12.08
C ALA A 152 3.10 1.66 -12.68
N CYS A 153 2.63 2.90 -12.43
CA CYS A 153 3.31 4.10 -12.91
C CYS A 153 4.72 4.27 -12.34
N LEU A 154 4.97 3.87 -11.09
CA LEU A 154 6.31 3.87 -10.49
C LEU A 154 7.25 2.89 -11.20
N LEU A 155 6.77 1.70 -11.56
CA LEU A 155 7.54 0.71 -12.34
C LEU A 155 7.82 1.21 -13.76
N VAL A 156 6.81 1.80 -14.42
CA VAL A 156 6.96 2.41 -15.75
C VAL A 156 8.01 3.53 -15.73
N ARG A 157 7.99 4.38 -14.71
CA ARG A 157 9.00 5.43 -14.51
C ARG A 157 10.42 4.88 -14.40
N ARG A 158 10.57 3.65 -13.94
CA ARG A 158 11.85 2.94 -13.84
C ARG A 158 12.22 2.15 -15.09
N GLY A 159 11.46 2.29 -16.17
CA GLY A 159 11.75 1.71 -17.48
C GLY A 159 11.04 0.41 -17.80
N MET A 160 10.12 -0.04 -16.95
CA MET A 160 9.30 -1.20 -17.25
C MET A 160 8.21 -0.82 -18.27
N SER A 161 7.87 -1.73 -19.19
CA SER A 161 6.73 -1.48 -20.08
C SER A 161 5.41 -1.48 -19.31
N PRO A 162 4.39 -0.72 -19.74
CA PRO A 162 3.09 -0.69 -19.06
C PRO A 162 2.49 -2.07 -18.84
N GLY A 163 2.55 -2.95 -19.84
CA GLY A 163 2.06 -4.32 -19.76
C GLY A 163 2.74 -5.10 -18.64
N ALA A 164 4.07 -5.15 -18.66
CA ALA A 164 4.84 -5.86 -17.65
C ALA A 164 4.64 -5.29 -16.22
N ALA A 165 4.51 -3.96 -16.11
CA ALA A 165 4.24 -3.32 -14.81
C ALA A 165 2.89 -3.77 -14.23
N VAL A 166 1.85 -3.78 -15.05
CA VAL A 166 0.51 -4.22 -14.63
C VAL A 166 0.48 -5.71 -14.30
N GLU A 167 1.14 -6.54 -15.09
CA GLU A 167 1.25 -7.98 -14.83
C GLU A 167 1.94 -8.25 -13.48
N LEU A 168 3.06 -7.58 -13.22
CA LEU A 168 3.78 -7.72 -11.96
C LEU A 168 2.93 -7.29 -10.77
N VAL A 169 2.31 -6.09 -10.84
CA VAL A 169 1.47 -5.58 -9.76
C VAL A 169 0.26 -6.49 -9.52
N SER A 170 -0.34 -7.02 -10.58
CA SER A 170 -1.47 -7.96 -10.48
C SER A 170 -1.07 -9.28 -9.84
N ALA A 171 0.09 -9.82 -10.22
CA ALA A 171 0.61 -11.06 -9.65
C ALA A 171 0.87 -10.92 -8.15
N GLU A 172 1.55 -9.85 -7.73
CA GLU A 172 1.83 -9.59 -6.31
C GLU A 172 0.56 -9.32 -5.50
N ARG A 173 -0.41 -8.61 -6.09
CA ARG A 173 -1.68 -8.30 -5.42
C ARG A 173 -2.63 -9.51 -5.36
N GLY A 174 -2.45 -10.49 -6.25
CA GLY A 174 -3.32 -11.66 -6.37
C GLY A 174 -4.68 -11.39 -7.01
N VAL A 175 -4.85 -10.21 -7.61
CA VAL A 175 -6.05 -9.80 -8.37
C VAL A 175 -5.64 -8.90 -9.52
N SER A 176 -6.49 -8.79 -10.55
CA SER A 176 -6.24 -7.88 -11.67
C SER A 176 -6.22 -6.41 -11.19
N VAL A 177 -5.15 -5.70 -11.54
CA VAL A 177 -4.96 -4.26 -11.27
C VAL A 177 -4.52 -3.58 -12.56
N PRO A 178 -4.95 -2.35 -12.78
CA PRO A 178 -5.96 -1.59 -12.04
C PRO A 178 -7.39 -2.09 -12.27
N GLU A 179 -8.36 -1.49 -11.57
CA GLU A 179 -9.76 -1.96 -11.62
C GLU A 179 -10.52 -1.55 -12.88
N THR A 180 -10.11 -0.47 -13.55
CA THR A 180 -10.85 0.09 -14.70
C THR A 180 -9.96 0.20 -15.93
N SER A 181 -10.59 0.16 -17.12
CA SER A 181 -9.90 0.42 -18.38
C SER A 181 -9.30 1.82 -18.43
N GLU A 182 -10.01 2.83 -17.89
CA GLU A 182 -9.53 4.20 -17.83
C GLU A 182 -8.22 4.31 -17.03
N GLN A 183 -8.12 3.63 -15.90
CA GLN A 183 -6.87 3.56 -15.14
C GLN A 183 -5.77 2.82 -15.91
N ARG A 184 -6.13 1.81 -16.71
CA ARG A 184 -5.18 1.12 -17.57
C ARG A 184 -4.66 2.03 -18.67
N ASP A 185 -5.56 2.71 -19.37
CA ASP A 185 -5.21 3.67 -20.42
C ASP A 185 -4.34 4.82 -19.89
N TRP A 186 -4.59 5.25 -18.64
CA TRP A 186 -3.75 6.25 -17.96
C TRP A 186 -2.30 5.79 -17.81
N ILE A 187 -2.06 4.52 -17.46
CA ILE A 187 -0.70 3.97 -17.36
C ILE A 187 0.01 4.02 -18.72
N ASP A 188 -0.70 3.67 -19.79
CA ASP A 188 -0.16 3.68 -21.15
C ASP A 188 0.15 5.12 -21.59
N GLN A 189 -0.74 6.08 -21.35
CA GLN A 189 -0.53 7.51 -21.61
C GLN A 189 0.65 8.08 -20.81
N TYR A 190 0.77 7.71 -19.55
CA TYR A 190 1.88 8.12 -18.70
C TYR A 190 3.24 7.64 -19.26
N ALA A 191 3.30 6.41 -19.79
CA ALA A 191 4.51 5.90 -20.44
C ALA A 191 4.90 6.71 -21.68
N VAL A 192 3.92 7.11 -22.49
CA VAL A 192 4.15 7.96 -23.67
C VAL A 192 4.67 9.34 -23.25
N ALA A 193 4.06 9.96 -22.25
CA ALA A 193 4.48 11.26 -21.73
C ALA A 193 5.93 11.23 -21.19
N LEU A 194 6.29 10.18 -20.47
CA LEU A 194 7.68 10.00 -19.98
C LEU A 194 8.69 9.85 -21.11
N ALA A 195 8.34 9.19 -22.21
CA ALA A 195 9.23 9.03 -23.35
C ALA A 195 9.48 10.33 -24.10
N SER A 196 8.48 11.22 -24.12
CA SER A 196 8.54 12.54 -24.78
C SER A 196 9.33 13.60 -23.99
N THR A 197 9.66 13.34 -22.72
CA THR A 197 10.36 14.29 -21.82
C THR A 197 11.87 13.99 -21.71
N LYS A 198 12.34 12.92 -22.33
CA LYS A 198 13.77 12.52 -22.42
C LYS A 198 14.41 13.00 -23.69
#